data_87b64baf05c93bfb1cae9265bc967f73
#
_entry.id   87b64baf05c93bfb1cae9265bc967f73
#
_cell.length_a   1.000
_cell.length_b   1.000
_cell.length_c   1.000
_cell.angle_alpha   90.00
_cell.angle_beta   90.00
_cell.angle_gamma   90.00
#
_symmetry.space_group_name_H-M   'P 1'
#
loop_
_entity.id
_entity.type
_entity.pdbx_description
1 polymer ?
#
loop_
_entity_poly.entity_id
_entity_poly.type
_entity_poly.pdbx_seq_one_letter_code
_entity_poly.pdbx_strand_id
1 'polypeptide(L)'
;MSIDMDYMAGEEFITAEELGQELAAFFGLSAGDTVPERVSEQVVVFGGVFEPVGFLVFHIVRKGGMYPGVYESAILKRDFPYEQSVSFRLDKERNIPETLNVVLRFVCHLFRKYPVNALLEVLDRDECLFEKESGKICLRPGSDCFSPETLRACGIEALRAGAGEH
;
A
#
# COMPACT_ATOMS: atom_id res chain seq x y z
N MET A 1 -6.06 -3.65 -18.92
CA MET A 1 -4.96 -3.76 -17.93
C MET A 1 -5.23 -2.83 -16.76
N SER A 2 -5.17 -3.33 -15.55
CA SER A 2 -5.35 -2.52 -14.34
C SER A 2 -4.01 -1.95 -13.88
N ILE A 3 -4.07 -0.85 -13.14
CA ILE A 3 -2.90 -0.24 -12.51
C ILE A 3 -3.09 -0.42 -11.02
N ASP A 4 -2.29 -1.28 -10.42
CA ASP A 4 -2.44 -1.67 -9.03
C ASP A 4 -1.20 -1.31 -8.20
N MET A 5 -1.46 -0.98 -6.94
CA MET A 5 -0.42 -0.86 -5.92
C MET A 5 -0.83 -1.78 -4.77
N ASP A 6 0.11 -2.57 -4.28
CA ASP A 6 -0.17 -3.55 -3.23
C ASP A 6 0.71 -3.31 -2.00
N TYR A 7 0.08 -2.97 -0.89
CA TYR A 7 0.75 -2.84 0.40
C TYR A 7 0.62 -4.16 1.14
N MET A 8 1.69 -4.96 1.12
CA MET A 8 1.72 -6.32 1.64
C MET A 8 2.38 -6.34 3.02
N ALA A 9 1.64 -6.72 4.03
CA ALA A 9 2.10 -6.73 5.42
C ALA A 9 2.40 -8.14 5.90
N GLY A 10 3.52 -8.31 6.60
CA GLY A 10 3.93 -9.61 7.14
C GLY A 10 3.00 -10.16 8.22
N GLU A 11 2.16 -9.31 8.79
CA GLU A 11 1.15 -9.70 9.79
C GLU A 11 -0.13 -8.89 9.58
N GLU A 12 -1.24 -9.36 10.13
CA GLU A 12 -2.47 -8.57 10.12
C GLU A 12 -2.30 -7.36 11.03
N PHE A 13 -2.59 -6.17 10.52
CA PHE A 13 -2.38 -4.93 11.28
C PHE A 13 -3.63 -4.05 11.34
N ILE A 14 -4.60 -4.26 10.47
CA ILE A 14 -5.80 -3.41 10.39
C ILE A 14 -7.02 -4.25 10.01
N THR A 15 -8.16 -3.97 10.63
CA THR A 15 -9.43 -4.60 10.25
C THR A 15 -10.04 -3.83 9.08
N ALA A 16 -11.01 -4.44 8.40
CA ALA A 16 -11.75 -3.76 7.33
C ALA A 16 -12.46 -2.51 7.86
N GLU A 17 -13.04 -2.59 9.06
CA GLU A 17 -13.73 -1.46 9.69
C GLU A 17 -12.77 -0.31 9.98
N GLU A 18 -11.61 -0.62 10.55
CA GLU A 18 -10.58 0.37 10.83
C GLU A 18 -10.07 1.01 9.55
N LEU A 19 -9.87 0.22 8.48
CA LEU A 19 -9.44 0.75 7.19
C LEU A 19 -10.48 1.72 6.63
N GLY A 20 -11.77 1.40 6.71
CA GLY A 20 -12.83 2.30 6.30
C GLY A 20 -12.80 3.62 7.07
N GLN A 21 -12.58 3.56 8.38
CA GLN A 21 -12.45 4.75 9.22
C GLN A 21 -11.23 5.60 8.83
N GLU A 22 -10.11 4.96 8.53
CA GLU A 22 -8.91 5.66 8.10
C GLU A 22 -9.10 6.34 6.73
N LEU A 23 -9.76 5.66 5.80
CA LEU A 23 -10.10 6.24 4.50
C LEU A 23 -10.99 7.48 4.66
N ALA A 24 -12.03 7.38 5.48
CA ALA A 24 -12.95 8.49 5.73
C ALA A 24 -12.22 9.68 6.34
N ALA A 25 -11.41 9.44 7.36
CA ALA A 25 -10.69 10.49 8.07
C ALA A 25 -9.62 11.15 7.20
N PHE A 26 -8.84 10.35 6.49
CA PHE A 26 -7.71 10.85 5.69
C PHE A 26 -8.19 11.68 4.49
N PHE A 27 -9.25 11.21 3.80
CA PHE A 27 -9.75 11.86 2.60
C PHE A 27 -10.97 12.75 2.82
N GLY A 28 -11.42 12.89 4.06
CA GLY A 28 -12.59 13.72 4.37
C GLY A 28 -13.88 13.18 3.77
N LEU A 29 -14.04 11.85 3.75
CA LEU A 29 -15.21 11.20 3.15
C LEU A 29 -16.31 10.95 4.17
N SER A 30 -17.54 10.79 3.69
CA SER A 30 -18.66 10.40 4.55
C SER A 30 -18.61 8.90 4.88
N ALA A 31 -19.31 8.51 5.93
CA ALA A 31 -19.42 7.09 6.28
C ALA A 31 -20.05 6.26 5.14
N GLY A 32 -20.94 6.88 4.35
CA GLY A 32 -21.55 6.21 3.22
C GLY A 32 -20.57 5.87 2.07
N ASP A 33 -19.51 6.68 1.94
CA ASP A 33 -18.48 6.45 0.91
C ASP A 33 -17.52 5.33 1.28
N THR A 34 -17.42 4.99 2.56
CA THR A 34 -16.46 4.01 3.06
C THR A 34 -17.14 2.76 3.65
N VAL A 35 -18.31 2.41 3.12
CA VAL A 35 -18.99 1.17 3.48
C VAL A 35 -18.25 0.00 2.85
N PRO A 36 -17.76 -0.97 3.64
CA PRO A 36 -17.09 -2.14 3.09
C PRO A 36 -18.10 -3.08 2.46
N GLU A 37 -17.73 -3.65 1.31
CA GLU A 37 -18.52 -4.67 0.63
C GLU A 37 -17.72 -5.96 0.59
N ARG A 38 -18.27 -7.02 1.15
CA ARG A 38 -17.59 -8.31 1.18
C ARG A 38 -17.71 -9.00 -0.17
N VAL A 39 -16.57 -9.32 -0.76
CA VAL A 39 -16.48 -10.05 -2.03
C VAL A 39 -16.32 -11.55 -1.78
N SER A 40 -15.54 -11.91 -0.76
CA SER A 40 -15.31 -13.30 -0.35
C SER A 40 -14.95 -13.32 1.12
N GLU A 41 -14.66 -14.49 1.68
CA GLU A 41 -14.24 -14.61 3.08
C GLU A 41 -12.96 -13.80 3.39
N GLN A 42 -12.11 -13.63 2.39
CA GLN A 42 -10.82 -12.98 2.57
C GLN A 42 -10.75 -11.56 2.00
N VAL A 43 -11.72 -11.17 1.17
CA VAL A 43 -11.64 -9.92 0.40
C VAL A 43 -12.83 -9.01 0.67
N VAL A 44 -12.52 -7.76 1.05
CA VAL A 44 -13.49 -6.68 1.20
C VAL A 44 -13.07 -5.55 0.27
N VAL A 45 -14.00 -4.93 -0.43
CA VAL A 45 -13.74 -3.80 -1.31
C VAL A 45 -14.48 -2.55 -0.83
N PHE A 46 -13.82 -1.40 -0.98
CA PHE A 46 -14.39 -0.09 -0.71
C PHE A 46 -14.64 0.60 -2.05
N GLY A 47 -15.78 0.29 -2.66
CA GLY A 47 -16.13 0.80 -3.98
C GLY A 47 -16.52 2.29 -3.98
N GLY A 48 -17.09 2.76 -2.87
CA GLY A 48 -17.54 4.15 -2.76
C GLY A 48 -16.45 5.19 -2.77
N VAL A 49 -15.19 4.80 -2.55
CA VAL A 49 -14.07 5.74 -2.59
C VAL A 49 -13.58 6.02 -4.01
N PHE A 50 -13.93 5.20 -4.98
CA PHE A 50 -13.43 5.31 -6.35
C PHE A 50 -13.70 6.68 -6.97
N GLU A 51 -14.94 7.13 -6.89
CA GLU A 51 -15.35 8.41 -7.48
C GLU A 51 -14.63 9.60 -6.83
N PRO A 52 -14.64 9.75 -5.49
CA PRO A 52 -13.97 10.89 -4.86
C PRO A 52 -12.45 10.87 -4.93
N VAL A 53 -11.80 9.73 -4.81
CA VAL A 53 -10.33 9.70 -4.67
C VAL A 53 -9.57 9.13 -5.87
N GLY A 54 -10.24 8.44 -6.78
CA GLY A 54 -9.62 7.94 -8.00
C GLY A 54 -8.98 6.56 -7.89
N PHE A 55 -9.36 5.78 -6.91
CA PHE A 55 -8.92 4.38 -6.82
C PHE A 55 -9.89 3.54 -5.99
N LEU A 56 -9.94 2.26 -6.28
CA LEU A 56 -10.60 1.26 -5.42
C LEU A 56 -9.63 0.82 -4.34
N VAL A 57 -10.15 0.45 -3.18
CA VAL A 57 -9.34 -0.10 -2.09
C VAL A 57 -9.86 -1.48 -1.74
N PHE A 58 -8.94 -2.44 -1.66
CA PHE A 58 -9.23 -3.82 -1.27
C PHE A 58 -8.53 -4.14 0.03
N HIS A 59 -9.27 -4.73 0.97
CA HIS A 59 -8.72 -5.29 2.20
C HIS A 59 -8.68 -6.80 2.04
N ILE A 60 -7.50 -7.38 2.04
CA ILE A 60 -7.29 -8.81 1.77
C ILE A 60 -6.55 -9.44 2.92
N VAL A 61 -7.15 -10.48 3.53
CA VAL A 61 -6.54 -11.23 4.61
C VAL A 61 -6.17 -12.61 4.07
N ARG A 62 -4.91 -12.99 4.24
CA ARG A 62 -4.42 -14.27 3.75
C ARG A 62 -4.15 -15.28 4.85
N LYS A 63 -4.11 -14.81 6.11
CA LYS A 63 -3.94 -15.67 7.27
C LYS A 63 -5.11 -16.66 7.38
N GLY A 64 -4.82 -17.93 7.61
CA GLY A 64 -5.83 -18.99 7.69
C GLY A 64 -6.31 -19.47 6.34
N GLY A 65 -5.83 -18.88 5.25
CA GLY A 65 -6.11 -19.37 3.90
C GLY A 65 -5.25 -20.59 3.59
N MET A 66 -5.63 -21.32 2.56
CA MET A 66 -4.91 -22.52 2.14
C MET A 66 -3.49 -22.19 1.67
N TYR A 67 -3.29 -20.98 1.16
CA TYR A 67 -1.99 -20.52 0.68
C TYR A 67 -1.72 -19.13 1.24
N PRO A 68 -0.71 -18.95 2.13
CA PRO A 68 -0.28 -17.63 2.54
C PRO A 68 0.24 -16.89 1.31
N GLY A 69 0.08 -15.56 1.29
CA GLY A 69 0.63 -14.75 0.22
C GLY A 69 2.16 -14.76 0.31
N VAL A 70 2.81 -14.87 -0.84
CA VAL A 70 4.27 -14.79 -0.93
C VAL A 70 4.60 -13.89 -2.10
N TYR A 71 5.46 -12.92 -1.85
CA TYR A 71 5.91 -11.97 -2.86
C TYR A 71 7.43 -12.06 -3.00
N GLU A 72 7.92 -12.18 -4.23
CA GLU A 72 9.34 -12.20 -4.53
C GLU A 72 9.87 -10.78 -4.58
N SER A 73 10.57 -10.36 -3.53
CA SER A 73 11.02 -8.98 -3.38
C SER A 73 12.38 -8.72 -4.01
N ALA A 74 12.45 -7.72 -4.87
CA ALA A 74 13.71 -7.27 -5.47
C ALA A 74 14.57 -6.51 -4.45
N ILE A 75 13.97 -5.73 -3.56
CA ILE A 75 14.72 -5.02 -2.50
C ILE A 75 15.35 -6.00 -1.52
N LEU A 76 14.55 -6.94 -1.02
CA LEU A 76 15.02 -7.91 -0.03
C LEU A 76 15.85 -9.02 -0.65
N LYS A 77 15.75 -9.22 -1.97
CA LYS A 77 16.40 -10.32 -2.71
C LYS A 77 16.01 -11.69 -2.16
N ARG A 78 14.78 -11.79 -1.68
CA ARG A 78 14.21 -13.03 -1.14
C ARG A 78 12.69 -12.93 -1.16
N ASP A 79 12.03 -14.05 -0.92
CA ASP A 79 10.59 -14.08 -0.79
C ASP A 79 10.14 -13.37 0.50
N PHE A 80 9.05 -12.62 0.37
CA PHE A 80 8.42 -11.94 1.48
C PHE A 80 7.04 -12.57 1.71
N PRO A 81 6.88 -13.39 2.76
CA PRO A 81 5.56 -13.92 3.10
C PRO A 81 4.72 -12.83 3.76
N TYR A 82 3.46 -12.71 3.36
CA TYR A 82 2.57 -11.71 3.92
C TYR A 82 1.20 -12.32 4.27
N GLU A 83 0.59 -11.82 5.34
CA GLU A 83 -0.70 -12.30 5.84
C GLU A 83 -1.85 -11.37 5.48
N GLN A 84 -1.55 -10.12 5.16
CA GLN A 84 -2.56 -9.12 4.80
C GLN A 84 -2.05 -8.23 3.69
N SER A 85 -2.94 -7.79 2.82
CA SER A 85 -2.62 -6.72 1.89
C SER A 85 -3.74 -5.71 1.82
N VAL A 86 -3.36 -4.45 1.61
CA VAL A 86 -4.27 -3.38 1.24
C VAL A 86 -3.88 -3.00 -0.18
N SER A 87 -4.78 -3.26 -1.11
CA SER A 87 -4.51 -3.08 -2.54
C SER A 87 -5.30 -1.91 -3.09
N PHE A 88 -4.70 -1.18 -4.00
CA PHE A 88 -5.27 0.02 -4.60
C PHE A 88 -5.31 -0.18 -6.11
N ARG A 89 -6.50 -0.08 -6.70
CA ARG A 89 -6.66 -0.15 -8.15
C ARG A 89 -7.02 1.24 -8.67
N LEU A 90 -6.12 1.82 -9.44
CA LEU A 90 -6.20 3.20 -9.88
C LEU A 90 -7.13 3.36 -11.06
N ASP A 91 -7.84 4.52 -11.08
CA ASP A 91 -8.65 4.94 -12.22
C ASP A 91 -7.73 5.44 -13.32
N LYS A 92 -7.70 4.74 -14.45
CA LYS A 92 -6.85 5.08 -15.59
C LYS A 92 -7.21 6.38 -16.26
N GLU A 93 -8.44 6.87 -16.04
CA GLU A 93 -8.92 8.12 -16.62
C GLU A 93 -8.40 9.35 -15.89
N ARG A 94 -7.77 9.15 -14.72
CA ARG A 94 -7.20 10.24 -13.93
C ARG A 94 -5.71 10.36 -14.13
N ASN A 95 -5.13 11.43 -13.56
CA ASN A 95 -3.68 11.64 -13.59
C ASN A 95 -2.98 10.57 -12.73
N ILE A 96 -2.34 9.61 -13.37
CA ILE A 96 -1.71 8.49 -12.68
C ILE A 96 -0.59 8.93 -11.73
N PRO A 97 0.36 9.78 -12.14
CA PRO A 97 1.39 10.26 -11.21
C PRO A 97 0.84 10.91 -9.95
N GLU A 98 -0.18 11.74 -10.06
CA GLU A 98 -0.82 12.35 -8.89
C GLU A 98 -1.47 11.29 -7.99
N THR A 99 -2.17 10.34 -8.58
CA THR A 99 -2.84 9.28 -7.82
C THR A 99 -1.83 8.39 -7.10
N LEU A 100 -0.71 8.04 -7.75
CA LEU A 100 0.36 7.28 -7.11
C LEU A 100 0.87 8.00 -5.85
N ASN A 101 1.07 9.31 -5.94
CA ASN A 101 1.54 10.09 -4.79
C ASN A 101 0.51 10.14 -3.67
N VAL A 102 -0.77 10.24 -4.00
CA VAL A 102 -1.86 10.23 -3.00
C VAL A 102 -1.90 8.88 -2.28
N VAL A 103 -1.81 7.78 -3.01
CA VAL A 103 -1.80 6.44 -2.41
C VAL A 103 -0.59 6.27 -1.49
N LEU A 104 0.60 6.71 -1.91
CA LEU A 104 1.79 6.61 -1.08
C LEU A 104 1.62 7.37 0.23
N ARG A 105 1.05 8.57 0.19
CA ARG A 105 0.80 9.36 1.40
C ARG A 105 -0.14 8.64 2.35
N PHE A 106 -1.19 8.03 1.83
CA PHE A 106 -2.12 7.25 2.63
C PHE A 106 -1.44 6.02 3.25
N VAL A 107 -0.65 5.30 2.47
CA VAL A 107 0.08 4.12 2.95
C VAL A 107 1.06 4.52 4.06
N CYS A 108 1.76 5.64 3.90
CA CYS A 108 2.67 6.13 4.94
C CYS A 108 1.92 6.53 6.21
N HIS A 109 0.72 7.10 6.07
CA HIS A 109 -0.16 7.37 7.20
C HIS A 109 -0.54 6.08 7.93
N LEU A 110 -0.95 5.05 7.20
CA LEU A 110 -1.27 3.75 7.78
C LEU A 110 -0.06 3.15 8.52
N PHE A 111 1.09 3.18 7.90
CA PHE A 111 2.31 2.62 8.51
C PHE A 111 2.66 3.32 9.82
N ARG A 112 2.55 4.63 9.87
CA ARG A 112 2.86 5.40 11.08
C ARG A 112 1.90 5.11 12.21
N LYS A 113 0.64 4.90 11.89
CA LYS A 113 -0.39 4.60 12.89
C LYS A 113 -0.38 3.11 13.28
N TYR A 114 -0.10 2.23 12.32
CA TYR A 114 -0.09 0.78 12.51
C TYR A 114 1.24 0.21 11.98
N PRO A 115 2.35 0.40 12.73
CA PRO A 115 3.66 -0.06 12.23
C PRO A 115 3.69 -1.57 12.01
N VAL A 116 4.20 -1.97 10.86
CA VAL A 116 4.29 -3.38 10.45
C VAL A 116 5.42 -3.50 9.43
N ASN A 117 6.09 -4.66 9.40
CA ASN A 117 7.02 -4.93 8.31
C ASN A 117 6.21 -5.17 7.05
N ALA A 118 6.44 -4.38 6.03
CA ALA A 118 5.63 -4.43 4.81
C ALA A 118 6.43 -4.02 3.58
N LEU A 119 5.90 -4.39 2.43
CA LEU A 119 6.39 -3.95 1.14
C LEU A 119 5.23 -3.33 0.36
N LEU A 120 5.48 -2.20 -0.26
CA LEU A 120 4.56 -1.62 -1.23
C LEU A 120 5.11 -1.88 -2.62
N GLU A 121 4.40 -2.68 -3.42
CA GLU A 121 4.72 -2.88 -4.82
C GLU A 121 4.00 -1.83 -5.66
N VAL A 122 4.74 -1.20 -6.56
CA VAL A 122 4.22 -0.14 -7.43
C VAL A 122 4.49 -0.50 -8.88
N LEU A 123 3.44 -0.59 -9.68
CA LEU A 123 3.55 -0.78 -11.15
C LEU A 123 4.48 -1.94 -11.55
N ASP A 124 4.32 -3.07 -10.89
CA ASP A 124 5.02 -4.34 -11.19
C ASP A 124 6.52 -4.37 -10.89
N ARG A 125 7.16 -3.26 -10.57
CA ARG A 125 8.63 -3.22 -10.46
C ARG A 125 9.17 -2.43 -9.29
N ASP A 126 8.56 -1.33 -8.96
CA ASP A 126 9.08 -0.48 -7.90
C ASP A 126 8.57 -0.95 -6.54
N GLU A 127 9.43 -0.87 -5.56
CA GLU A 127 9.13 -1.31 -4.20
C GLU A 127 9.53 -0.28 -3.19
N CYS A 128 8.72 -0.14 -2.15
CA CYS A 128 9.08 0.58 -0.93
C CYS A 128 9.06 -0.41 0.22
N LEU A 129 10.12 -0.41 1.00
CA LEU A 129 10.23 -1.25 2.19
C LEU A 129 9.87 -0.45 3.43
N PHE A 130 8.98 -1.00 4.25
CA PHE A 130 8.55 -0.40 5.51
C PHE A 130 9.04 -1.28 6.65
N GLU A 131 9.84 -0.72 7.54
CA GLU A 131 10.46 -1.45 8.64
C GLU A 131 9.85 -1.03 9.98
N LYS A 132 9.14 -1.94 10.62
CA LYS A 132 8.45 -1.71 11.89
C LYS A 132 9.39 -1.21 12.99
N GLU A 133 10.53 -1.89 13.17
CA GLU A 133 11.44 -1.64 14.29
C GLU A 133 12.07 -0.25 14.25
N SER A 134 12.46 0.20 13.07
CA SER A 134 13.12 1.50 12.91
C SER A 134 12.16 2.61 12.50
N GLY A 135 10.95 2.27 12.08
CA GLY A 135 10.02 3.24 11.48
C GLY A 135 10.48 3.77 10.14
N LYS A 136 11.48 3.14 9.54
CA LYS A 136 12.12 3.60 8.31
C LYS A 136 11.36 3.11 7.08
N ILE A 137 11.28 3.98 6.07
CA ILE A 137 10.70 3.66 4.77
C ILE A 137 11.79 3.87 3.72
N CYS A 138 12.10 2.85 2.95
CA CYS A 138 13.15 2.89 1.95
C CYS A 138 12.60 2.62 0.56
N LEU A 139 12.99 3.44 -0.41
CA LEU A 139 12.60 3.29 -1.80
C LEU A 139 13.70 2.56 -2.57
N ARG A 140 13.31 1.69 -3.49
CA ARG A 140 14.23 0.98 -4.37
C ARG A 140 15.10 1.96 -5.17
N PRO A 141 16.40 1.68 -5.36
CA PRO A 141 17.27 2.53 -6.18
C PRO A 141 16.74 2.68 -7.60
N GLY A 142 16.79 3.91 -8.12
CA GLY A 142 16.37 4.20 -9.49
C GLY A 142 14.87 4.36 -9.69
N SER A 143 14.07 4.24 -8.63
CA SER A 143 12.63 4.47 -8.72
C SER A 143 12.35 5.96 -8.94
N ASP A 144 11.49 6.26 -9.89
CA ASP A 144 11.08 7.62 -10.22
C ASP A 144 9.55 7.80 -10.24
N CYS A 145 8.82 6.82 -9.69
CA CYS A 145 7.35 6.85 -9.74
C CYS A 145 6.70 7.87 -8.78
N PHE A 146 7.46 8.42 -7.83
CA PHE A 146 6.95 9.40 -6.87
C PHE A 146 7.68 10.73 -6.97
N SER A 147 6.96 11.83 -6.71
CA SER A 147 7.56 13.15 -6.72
C SER A 147 8.51 13.35 -5.54
N PRO A 148 9.60 14.14 -5.70
CA PRO A 148 10.49 14.46 -4.58
C PRO A 148 9.76 15.10 -3.40
N GLU A 149 8.72 15.88 -3.65
CA GLU A 149 7.91 16.51 -2.60
C GLU A 149 7.19 15.46 -1.76
N THR A 150 6.58 14.46 -2.41
CA THR A 150 5.88 13.39 -1.71
C THR A 150 6.85 12.55 -0.90
N LEU A 151 8.02 12.22 -1.46
CA LEU A 151 9.04 11.45 -0.74
C LEU A 151 9.51 12.19 0.52
N ARG A 152 9.74 13.49 0.42
CA ARG A 152 10.13 14.29 1.58
C ARG A 152 9.02 14.37 2.62
N ALA A 153 7.78 14.58 2.18
CA ALA A 153 6.63 14.65 3.09
C ALA A 153 6.41 13.34 3.84
N CYS A 154 6.73 12.21 3.20
CA CYS A 154 6.61 10.89 3.80
C CYS A 154 7.85 10.44 4.56
N GLY A 155 8.94 11.21 4.51
CA GLY A 155 10.19 10.84 5.18
C GLY A 155 10.87 9.61 4.56
N ILE A 156 10.72 9.44 3.26
CA ILE A 156 11.26 8.27 2.55
C ILE A 156 12.67 8.53 2.07
N GLU A 157 13.57 7.58 2.34
CA GLU A 157 14.93 7.61 1.87
C GLU A 157 15.08 6.68 0.67
N ALA A 158 15.70 7.20 -0.41
CA ALA A 158 16.06 6.35 -1.53
C ALA A 158 17.29 5.51 -1.14
N LEU A 159 17.23 4.21 -1.45
CA LEU A 159 18.39 3.36 -1.28
C LEU A 159 19.44 3.78 -2.31
N ARG A 160 20.68 3.92 -1.87
CA ARG A 160 21.76 4.33 -2.77
C ARG A 160 22.12 3.19 -3.71
N ALA A 161 22.42 3.52 -4.97
CA ALA A 161 22.98 2.56 -5.91
C ALA A 161 24.26 1.98 -5.31
N GLY A 162 24.36 0.67 -5.26
CA GLY A 162 25.50 -0.04 -4.69
C GLY A 162 25.38 -0.38 -3.21
N ALA A 163 24.55 0.32 -2.42
CA ALA A 163 24.38 0.02 -1.01
C ALA A 163 23.70 -1.33 -0.78
N GLY A 164 22.84 -1.75 -1.68
CA GLY A 164 22.18 -3.06 -1.63
C GLY A 164 22.92 -4.15 -2.39
N GLU A 165 24.05 -3.86 -2.99
CA GLU A 165 24.84 -4.80 -3.79
C GLU A 165 25.98 -5.43 -2.99
N HIS A 166 26.20 -4.94 -1.80
CA HIS A 166 27.32 -5.37 -0.95
C HIS A 166 26.90 -6.36 0.12
#